data_374eaf97227cce95cd441cb2f285ab19
#
_entry.id   374eaf97227cce95cd441cb2f285ab19
#
_cell.length_a   1.000
_cell.length_b   1.000
_cell.length_c   1.000
_cell.angle_alpha   90.00
_cell.angle_beta   90.00
_cell.angle_gamma   90.00
#
_symmetry.space_group_name_H-M   'P 1'
#
loop_
_entity.id
_entity.type
_entity.pdbx_description
1 polymer ?
#
loop_
_entity_poly.entity_id
_entity_poly.type
_entity_poly.pdbx_seq_one_letter_code
_entity_poly.pdbx_strand_id
1 'polypeptide(L)'
;SRKQERFLKEVDEICKIIRPFEEQCYLKETFNKKIISEFNKVGMLGCPISRKYGGLGYDILTYLLAIERLGEEGNSLRTFFSAHISLGEMILQTWGDHEQQKRYLPYTTTGKNIMAFALTEPNAGSDPSSITTSFEDRDDHFVINGKKHWIGNGSVADLLTTYAREIGGTGSNEKNISAF
;
A
#
# COMPACT_ATOMS: atom_id res chain seq x y z
N SER A 1 -23.85 1.67 7.63
CA SER A 1 -24.28 2.45 8.83
C SER A 1 -24.24 3.94 8.53
N ARG A 2 -24.95 4.78 9.33
CA ARG A 2 -24.92 6.25 9.17
C ARG A 2 -23.49 6.83 9.20
N LYS A 3 -22.57 6.23 9.96
CA LYS A 3 -21.15 6.66 9.99
C LYS A 3 -20.44 6.39 8.67
N GLN A 4 -20.68 5.22 8.07
CA GLN A 4 -20.10 4.84 6.77
C GLN A 4 -20.67 5.70 5.64
N GLU A 5 -21.98 5.97 5.65
CA GLU A 5 -22.62 6.88 4.69
C GLU A 5 -22.05 8.31 4.78
N ARG A 6 -21.84 8.81 6.01
CA ARG A 6 -21.18 10.10 6.23
C ARG A 6 -19.75 10.10 5.69
N PHE A 7 -18.96 9.07 6.01
CA PHE A 7 -17.60 8.93 5.50
C PHE A 7 -17.55 8.93 3.97
N LEU A 8 -18.44 8.19 3.30
CA LEU A 8 -18.50 8.17 1.85
C LEU A 8 -18.88 9.52 1.22
N LYS A 9 -19.71 10.32 1.88
CA LYS A 9 -19.96 11.72 1.46
C LYS A 9 -18.73 12.60 1.65
N GLU A 10 -17.95 12.39 2.72
CA GLU A 10 -16.68 13.10 2.93
C GLU A 10 -15.66 12.69 1.85
N VAL A 11 -15.64 11.42 1.42
CA VAL A 11 -14.85 10.95 0.27
C VAL A 11 -15.26 11.66 -1.02
N ASP A 12 -16.56 11.80 -1.30
CA ASP A 12 -17.06 12.52 -2.47
C ASP A 12 -16.57 13.99 -2.51
N GLU A 13 -16.51 14.65 -1.35
CA GLU A 13 -15.98 16.02 -1.25
C GLU A 13 -14.46 16.06 -1.46
N ILE A 14 -13.72 15.10 -0.90
CA ILE A 14 -12.28 14.96 -1.15
C ILE A 14 -12.00 14.73 -2.63
N CYS A 15 -12.77 13.88 -3.30
CA CYS A 15 -12.66 13.63 -4.75
C CYS A 15 -12.72 14.92 -5.56
N LYS A 16 -13.67 15.82 -5.26
CA LYS A 16 -13.77 17.12 -5.92
C LYS A 16 -12.52 18.00 -5.70
N ILE A 17 -11.97 17.98 -4.48
CA ILE A 17 -10.79 18.78 -4.12
C ILE A 17 -9.52 18.26 -4.83
N ILE A 18 -9.36 16.93 -4.96
CA ILE A 18 -8.14 16.33 -5.51
C ILE A 18 -8.13 16.21 -7.03
N ARG A 19 -9.27 16.33 -7.70
CA ARG A 19 -9.38 16.27 -9.18
C ARG A 19 -8.37 17.15 -9.91
N PRO A 20 -8.18 18.44 -9.54
CA PRO A 20 -7.16 19.28 -10.19
C PRO A 20 -5.72 18.79 -9.94
N PHE A 21 -5.47 18.07 -8.82
CA PHE A 21 -4.15 17.53 -8.52
C PHE A 21 -3.85 16.31 -9.39
N GLU A 22 -4.85 15.47 -9.69
CA GLU A 22 -4.71 14.33 -10.59
C GLU A 22 -4.27 14.77 -11.98
N GLU A 23 -4.94 15.77 -12.56
CA GLU A 23 -4.57 16.34 -13.85
C GLU A 23 -3.13 16.88 -13.84
N GLN A 24 -2.74 17.60 -12.79
CA GLN A 24 -1.37 18.11 -12.65
C GLN A 24 -0.34 16.99 -12.50
N CYS A 25 -0.65 15.94 -11.76
CA CYS A 25 0.23 14.78 -11.60
C CYS A 25 0.43 14.07 -12.94
N TYR A 26 -0.62 13.90 -13.72
CA TYR A 26 -0.57 13.29 -15.05
C TYR A 26 0.28 14.11 -16.01
N LEU A 27 0.02 15.41 -16.12
CA LEU A 27 0.74 16.31 -17.05
C LEU A 27 2.22 16.50 -16.71
N LYS A 28 2.57 16.44 -15.43
CA LYS A 28 3.94 16.67 -14.93
C LYS A 28 4.70 15.40 -14.60
N GLU A 29 4.07 14.24 -14.74
CA GLU A 29 4.64 12.93 -14.32
C GLU A 29 5.18 12.94 -12.88
N THR A 30 4.47 13.64 -11.97
CA THR A 30 4.89 13.83 -10.58
C THR A 30 3.75 13.54 -9.62
N PHE A 31 4.06 13.08 -8.41
CA PHE A 31 3.07 12.90 -7.36
C PHE A 31 2.93 14.17 -6.50
N ASN A 32 1.70 14.65 -6.31
CA ASN A 32 1.42 15.79 -5.46
C ASN A 32 1.12 15.35 -4.02
N LYS A 33 2.08 15.55 -3.11
CA LYS A 33 1.95 15.18 -1.69
C LYS A 33 0.77 15.83 -0.94
N LYS A 34 0.17 16.89 -1.46
CA LYS A 34 -1.06 17.47 -0.91
C LYS A 34 -2.23 16.50 -0.91
N ILE A 35 -2.24 15.53 -1.83
CA ILE A 35 -3.25 14.46 -1.91
C ILE A 35 -3.27 13.65 -0.60
N ILE A 36 -2.11 13.33 -0.03
CA ILE A 36 -1.99 12.62 1.23
C ILE A 36 -2.67 13.40 2.36
N SER A 37 -2.44 14.71 2.42
CA SER A 37 -3.05 15.55 3.45
C SER A 37 -4.57 15.65 3.32
N GLU A 38 -5.10 15.69 2.10
CA GLU A 38 -6.54 15.67 1.86
C GLU A 38 -7.16 14.33 2.30
N PHE A 39 -6.58 13.22 1.93
CA PHE A 39 -7.03 11.90 2.37
C PHE A 39 -7.02 11.75 3.90
N ASN A 40 -5.99 12.29 4.54
CA ASN A 40 -5.86 12.19 5.99
C ASN A 40 -6.92 13.00 6.77
N LYS A 41 -7.45 14.10 6.21
CA LYS A 41 -8.50 14.91 6.86
C LYS A 41 -9.74 14.09 7.26
N VAL A 42 -10.06 13.06 6.49
CA VAL A 42 -11.22 12.20 6.71
C VAL A 42 -10.82 10.77 7.12
N GLY A 43 -9.53 10.52 7.36
CA GLY A 43 -9.01 9.22 7.77
C GLY A 43 -9.05 8.16 6.66
N MET A 44 -9.11 8.56 5.38
CA MET A 44 -9.20 7.62 4.26
C MET A 44 -8.05 6.60 4.26
N LEU A 45 -6.82 7.05 4.52
CA LEU A 45 -5.63 6.20 4.46
C LEU A 45 -5.67 5.02 5.43
N GLY A 46 -6.37 5.13 6.55
CA GLY A 46 -6.58 4.04 7.50
C GLY A 46 -8.01 3.47 7.49
N CYS A 47 -8.78 3.67 6.41
CA CYS A 47 -10.20 3.36 6.35
C CYS A 47 -10.56 1.93 6.85
N PRO A 48 -9.98 0.83 6.33
CA PRO A 48 -10.28 -0.53 6.78
C PRO A 48 -9.43 -0.99 7.98
N ILE A 49 -8.40 -0.22 8.35
CA ILE A 49 -7.46 -0.62 9.38
C ILE A 49 -8.10 -0.48 10.77
N SER A 50 -7.76 -1.41 11.66
CA SER A 50 -8.28 -1.44 13.02
C SER A 50 -8.05 -0.12 13.76
N ARG A 51 -9.07 0.27 14.54
CA ARG A 51 -8.98 1.44 15.43
C ARG A 51 -7.86 1.35 16.45
N LYS A 52 -7.46 0.14 16.82
CA LYS A 52 -6.30 -0.13 17.68
C LYS A 52 -5.02 0.52 17.14
N TYR A 53 -4.93 0.66 15.82
CA TYR A 53 -3.77 1.22 15.12
C TYR A 53 -4.04 2.60 14.51
N GLY A 54 -5.12 3.27 14.92
CA GLY A 54 -5.47 4.60 14.45
C GLY A 54 -6.32 4.63 13.18
N GLY A 55 -6.71 3.48 12.63
CA GLY A 55 -7.62 3.39 11.50
C GLY A 55 -9.07 3.63 11.86
N LEU A 56 -9.96 3.68 10.87
CA LEU A 56 -11.40 3.87 11.08
C LEU A 56 -12.13 2.56 11.41
N GLY A 57 -11.54 1.42 11.10
CA GLY A 57 -12.11 0.09 11.33
C GLY A 57 -13.40 -0.16 10.55
N TYR A 58 -13.52 0.41 9.35
CA TYR A 58 -14.63 0.13 8.46
C TYR A 58 -14.46 -1.22 7.78
N ASP A 59 -15.58 -1.78 7.31
CA ASP A 59 -15.58 -3.02 6.56
C ASP A 59 -15.00 -2.84 5.14
N ILE A 60 -14.69 -3.98 4.52
CA ILE A 60 -14.11 -4.01 3.18
C ILE A 60 -15.06 -3.41 2.13
N LEU A 61 -16.37 -3.52 2.30
CA LEU A 61 -17.33 -2.92 1.38
C LEU A 61 -17.23 -1.39 1.38
N THR A 62 -17.11 -0.77 2.57
CA THR A 62 -16.92 0.69 2.69
C THR A 62 -15.62 1.13 2.02
N TYR A 63 -14.55 0.36 2.19
CA TYR A 63 -13.27 0.60 1.51
C TYR A 63 -13.40 0.49 -0.02
N LEU A 64 -14.07 -0.53 -0.53
CA LEU A 64 -14.28 -0.71 -1.97
C LEU A 64 -15.12 0.41 -2.58
N LEU A 65 -16.15 0.88 -1.87
CA LEU A 65 -16.95 2.04 -2.29
C LEU A 65 -16.15 3.34 -2.31
N ALA A 66 -15.15 3.50 -1.43
CA ALA A 66 -14.24 4.63 -1.48
C ALA A 66 -13.26 4.52 -2.69
N ILE A 67 -12.76 3.31 -3.00
CA ILE A 67 -11.96 3.04 -4.19
C ILE A 67 -12.74 3.36 -5.48
N GLU A 68 -14.01 2.96 -5.55
CA GLU A 68 -14.89 3.22 -6.71
C GLU A 68 -14.96 4.72 -6.99
N ARG A 69 -15.25 5.55 -5.97
CA ARG A 69 -15.31 7.01 -6.10
C ARG A 69 -14.00 7.62 -6.57
N LEU A 70 -12.87 7.16 -5.99
CA LEU A 70 -11.54 7.61 -6.44
C LEU A 70 -11.27 7.21 -7.90
N GLY A 71 -11.74 6.03 -8.33
CA GLY A 71 -11.60 5.55 -9.69
C GLY A 71 -12.35 6.40 -10.72
N GLU A 72 -13.47 7.01 -10.34
CA GLU A 72 -14.21 7.96 -11.16
C GLU A 72 -13.44 9.28 -11.37
N GLU A 73 -12.61 9.67 -10.42
CA GLU A 73 -11.79 10.89 -10.52
C GLU A 73 -10.49 10.68 -11.29
N GLY A 74 -9.82 9.52 -11.08
CA GLY A 74 -8.59 9.21 -11.77
C GLY A 74 -7.93 7.91 -11.32
N ASN A 75 -7.30 7.23 -12.27
CA ASN A 75 -6.71 5.93 -12.02
C ASN A 75 -5.45 6.00 -11.15
N SER A 76 -4.67 7.08 -11.23
CA SER A 76 -3.44 7.25 -10.44
C SER A 76 -3.75 7.37 -8.95
N LEU A 77 -4.76 8.16 -8.59
CA LEU A 77 -5.20 8.36 -7.22
C LEU A 77 -5.77 7.08 -6.62
N ARG A 78 -6.60 6.37 -7.39
CA ARG A 78 -7.13 5.07 -7.00
C ARG A 78 -6.00 4.06 -6.79
N THR A 79 -5.02 4.02 -7.71
CA THR A 79 -3.87 3.11 -7.61
C THR A 79 -3.00 3.44 -6.41
N PHE A 80 -2.71 4.72 -6.17
CA PHE A 80 -1.98 5.17 -4.97
C PHE A 80 -2.66 4.70 -3.69
N PHE A 81 -3.96 4.95 -3.56
CA PHE A 81 -4.77 4.61 -2.39
C PHE A 81 -4.82 3.09 -2.17
N SER A 82 -5.10 2.34 -3.24
CA SER A 82 -5.18 0.88 -3.21
C SER A 82 -3.84 0.23 -2.87
N ALA A 83 -2.74 0.68 -3.47
CA ALA A 83 -1.41 0.13 -3.18
C ALA A 83 -0.99 0.39 -1.73
N HIS A 84 -1.27 1.56 -1.19
CA HIS A 84 -0.98 1.89 0.20
C HIS A 84 -1.77 1.01 1.17
N ILE A 85 -3.08 0.89 0.99
CA ILE A 85 -3.95 0.20 1.94
C ILE A 85 -3.96 -1.31 1.70
N SER A 86 -4.40 -1.78 0.53
CA SER A 86 -4.64 -3.21 0.33
C SER A 86 -3.35 -4.02 0.21
N LEU A 87 -2.33 -3.48 -0.46
CA LEU A 87 -1.05 -4.15 -0.67
C LEU A 87 0.01 -3.77 0.38
N GLY A 88 -0.26 -2.78 1.21
CA GLY A 88 0.60 -2.36 2.32
C GLY A 88 -0.03 -2.67 3.67
N GLU A 89 -0.89 -1.78 4.13
CA GLU A 89 -1.44 -1.82 5.50
C GLU A 89 -2.21 -3.10 5.83
N MET A 90 -3.06 -3.59 4.92
CA MET A 90 -3.85 -4.81 5.16
C MET A 90 -2.96 -6.04 5.23
N ILE A 91 -1.89 -6.11 4.42
CA ILE A 91 -0.89 -7.18 4.52
C ILE A 91 -0.19 -7.10 5.88
N LEU A 92 0.29 -5.93 6.27
CA LEU A 92 0.95 -5.72 7.55
C LEU A 92 0.01 -6.04 8.73
N GLN A 93 -1.27 -5.62 8.67
CA GLN A 93 -2.24 -5.93 9.71
C GLN A 93 -2.55 -7.43 9.82
N THR A 94 -2.54 -8.15 8.69
CA THR A 94 -2.92 -9.57 8.64
C THR A 94 -1.76 -10.50 8.95
N TRP A 95 -0.57 -10.20 8.45
CA TRP A 95 0.59 -11.11 8.43
C TRP A 95 1.79 -10.58 9.21
N GLY A 96 1.85 -9.28 9.49
CA GLY A 96 2.89 -8.71 10.36
C GLY A 96 2.77 -9.21 11.79
N ASP A 97 3.89 -9.32 12.47
CA ASP A 97 3.88 -9.60 13.91
C ASP A 97 3.40 -8.39 14.73
N HIS A 98 3.21 -8.59 16.03
CA HIS A 98 2.65 -7.57 16.90
C HIS A 98 3.54 -6.30 16.97
N GLU A 99 4.86 -6.47 16.97
CA GLU A 99 5.81 -5.35 17.04
C GLU A 99 5.82 -4.57 15.72
N GLN A 100 5.80 -5.26 14.59
CA GLN A 100 5.68 -4.64 13.27
C GLN A 100 4.38 -3.85 13.15
N GLN A 101 3.24 -4.44 13.50
CA GLN A 101 1.94 -3.78 13.46
C GLN A 101 1.92 -2.52 14.34
N LYS A 102 2.40 -2.62 15.57
CA LYS A 102 2.46 -1.52 16.53
C LYS A 102 3.42 -0.41 16.09
N ARG A 103 4.53 -0.78 15.47
CA ARG A 103 5.57 0.15 15.04
C ARG A 103 5.15 0.95 13.80
N TYR A 104 4.49 0.34 12.84
CA TYR A 104 4.28 0.95 11.53
C TYR A 104 2.84 1.41 11.26
N LEU A 105 1.81 0.63 11.62
CA LEU A 105 0.43 0.96 11.28
C LEU A 105 -0.03 2.34 11.79
N PRO A 106 0.32 2.83 13.00
CA PRO A 106 -0.09 4.16 13.44
C PRO A 106 0.43 5.31 12.57
N TYR A 107 1.53 5.09 11.87
CA TYR A 107 2.10 6.10 10.96
C TYR A 107 1.55 5.99 9.54
N THR A 108 1.23 4.78 9.10
CA THR A 108 0.68 4.56 7.75
C THR A 108 -0.78 5.02 7.69
N THR A 109 -1.61 4.71 8.69
CA THR A 109 -3.03 5.13 8.75
C THR A 109 -3.24 6.64 8.70
N THR A 110 -2.20 7.42 9.02
CA THR A 110 -2.20 8.88 8.93
C THR A 110 -1.50 9.43 7.69
N GLY A 111 -0.94 8.56 6.85
CA GLY A 111 -0.14 8.95 5.70
C GLY A 111 1.20 9.61 6.03
N LYS A 112 1.64 9.54 7.29
CA LYS A 112 2.98 9.98 7.69
C LYS A 112 4.04 9.09 7.04
N ASN A 113 3.74 7.79 6.90
CA ASN A 113 4.53 6.84 6.13
C ASN A 113 3.65 6.25 5.03
N ILE A 114 4.15 6.27 3.81
CA ILE A 114 3.47 5.68 2.65
C ILE A 114 4.05 4.29 2.37
N MET A 115 3.16 3.35 2.07
CA MET A 115 3.52 1.97 1.75
C MET A 115 3.51 1.71 0.24
N ALA A 116 4.43 0.86 -0.19
CA ALA A 116 4.46 0.28 -1.52
C ALA A 116 4.61 -1.24 -1.44
N PHE A 117 4.29 -1.92 -2.56
CA PHE A 117 4.33 -3.37 -2.69
C PHE A 117 5.30 -3.76 -3.81
N ALA A 118 6.41 -4.38 -3.44
CA ALA A 118 7.53 -4.66 -4.32
C ALA A 118 7.63 -6.18 -4.62
N LEU A 119 6.77 -6.67 -5.52
CA LEU A 119 6.75 -8.06 -5.99
C LEU A 119 7.34 -8.18 -7.40
N THR A 120 6.80 -7.41 -8.35
CA THR A 120 7.08 -7.50 -9.79
C THR A 120 8.55 -7.25 -10.11
N GLU A 121 9.09 -8.02 -11.05
CA GLU A 121 10.45 -7.89 -11.58
C GLU A 121 10.43 -7.77 -13.12
N PRO A 122 11.52 -7.35 -13.76
CA PRO A 122 11.57 -7.25 -15.23
C PRO A 122 11.14 -8.53 -15.96
N ASN A 123 11.43 -9.69 -15.37
CA ASN A 123 11.16 -11.00 -15.94
C ASN A 123 10.08 -11.81 -15.20
N ALA A 124 9.44 -11.25 -14.17
CA ALA A 124 8.44 -11.93 -13.37
C ALA A 124 7.28 -10.98 -13.03
N GLY A 125 6.14 -11.17 -13.69
CA GLY A 125 4.91 -10.43 -13.47
C GLY A 125 3.78 -11.34 -13.01
N SER A 126 3.04 -11.93 -13.99
CA SER A 126 1.90 -12.82 -13.72
C SER A 126 2.29 -14.14 -13.06
N ASP A 127 3.55 -14.53 -13.17
CA ASP A 127 4.10 -15.67 -12.44
C ASP A 127 5.05 -15.19 -11.33
N PRO A 128 4.57 -14.99 -10.10
CA PRO A 128 5.40 -14.56 -8.99
C PRO A 128 6.39 -15.65 -8.52
N SER A 129 6.18 -16.90 -8.90
CA SER A 129 7.11 -17.98 -8.58
C SER A 129 8.46 -17.85 -9.29
N SER A 130 8.51 -17.01 -10.34
CA SER A 130 9.71 -16.75 -11.16
C SER A 130 10.55 -15.55 -10.69
N ILE A 131 10.25 -14.94 -9.55
CA ILE A 131 11.08 -13.84 -9.03
C ILE A 131 12.51 -14.29 -8.76
N THR A 132 13.46 -13.42 -9.03
CA THR A 132 14.91 -13.65 -8.90
C THR A 132 15.53 -12.83 -7.76
N THR A 133 14.86 -11.78 -7.26
CA THR A 133 15.28 -11.10 -6.04
C THR A 133 15.45 -12.12 -4.93
N SER A 134 16.63 -12.17 -4.34
CA SER A 134 17.00 -13.18 -3.35
C SER A 134 17.25 -12.57 -1.98
N PHE A 135 17.12 -13.40 -0.94
CA PHE A 135 17.58 -13.05 0.38
C PHE A 135 18.47 -14.14 0.96
N GLU A 136 19.36 -13.72 1.85
CA GLU A 136 20.21 -14.58 2.67
C GLU A 136 20.02 -14.20 4.12
N ASP A 137 19.78 -15.21 4.97
CA ASP A 137 19.73 -15.05 6.42
C ASP A 137 21.16 -15.01 6.97
N ARG A 138 21.50 -13.97 7.72
CA ARG A 138 22.82 -13.74 8.34
C ARG A 138 22.72 -13.65 9.86
N ASP A 139 21.88 -14.48 10.48
CA ASP A 139 21.63 -14.59 11.92
C ASP A 139 20.96 -13.34 12.54
N ASP A 140 21.56 -12.16 12.42
CA ASP A 140 21.10 -10.91 13.01
C ASP A 140 20.40 -9.97 12.01
N HIS A 141 20.50 -10.25 10.71
CA HIS A 141 19.89 -9.47 9.63
C HIS A 141 19.70 -10.29 8.36
N PHE A 142 18.82 -9.80 7.47
CA PHE A 142 18.64 -10.35 6.12
C PHE A 142 19.35 -9.47 5.10
N VAL A 143 20.06 -10.10 4.16
CA VAL A 143 20.64 -9.40 3.00
C VAL A 143 19.76 -9.69 1.79
N ILE A 144 19.11 -8.66 1.23
CA ILE A 144 18.25 -8.77 0.06
C ILE A 144 18.94 -8.18 -1.15
N ASN A 145 19.00 -8.94 -2.26
CA ASN A 145 19.61 -8.53 -3.52
C ASN A 145 18.67 -8.80 -4.68
N GLY A 146 18.44 -7.79 -5.52
CA GLY A 146 17.59 -7.93 -6.70
C GLY A 146 17.12 -6.61 -7.27
N LYS A 147 16.17 -6.71 -8.20
CA LYS A 147 15.58 -5.56 -8.88
C LYS A 147 14.08 -5.73 -9.01
N LYS A 148 13.34 -4.79 -8.47
CA LYS A 148 11.88 -4.69 -8.61
C LYS A 148 11.50 -3.67 -9.67
N HIS A 149 10.36 -3.87 -10.33
CA HIS A 149 9.93 -3.06 -11.47
C HIS A 149 8.42 -2.78 -11.37
N TRP A 150 7.99 -1.65 -11.90
CA TRP A 150 6.58 -1.23 -11.90
C TRP A 150 5.96 -1.14 -10.50
N ILE A 151 6.71 -0.61 -9.53
CA ILE A 151 6.25 -0.54 -8.14
C ILE A 151 5.40 0.72 -7.94
N GLY A 152 4.08 0.52 -7.84
CA GLY A 152 3.15 1.59 -7.46
C GLY A 152 3.55 2.21 -6.13
N ASN A 153 3.48 3.52 -6.01
CA ASN A 153 3.96 4.32 -4.87
C ASN A 153 5.48 4.28 -4.66
N GLY A 154 6.27 3.52 -5.43
CA GLY A 154 7.70 3.33 -5.18
C GLY A 154 8.54 4.61 -5.11
N SER A 155 8.13 5.68 -5.82
CA SER A 155 8.82 6.97 -5.80
C SER A 155 8.52 7.84 -4.57
N VAL A 156 7.50 7.49 -3.77
CA VAL A 156 7.03 8.29 -2.62
C VAL A 156 6.91 7.46 -1.34
N ALA A 157 7.16 6.15 -1.41
CA ALA A 157 7.03 5.24 -0.28
C ALA A 157 8.15 5.42 0.75
N ASP A 158 7.77 5.32 2.02
CA ASP A 158 8.66 5.24 3.17
C ASP A 158 8.90 3.78 3.61
N LEU A 159 7.94 2.90 3.29
CA LEU A 159 7.97 1.48 3.62
C LEU A 159 7.61 0.65 2.38
N LEU A 160 8.36 -0.43 2.16
CA LEU A 160 8.09 -1.37 1.08
C LEU A 160 7.87 -2.78 1.65
N THR A 161 6.75 -3.41 1.28
CA THR A 161 6.61 -4.86 1.43
C THR A 161 7.33 -5.52 0.27
N THR A 162 8.52 -6.09 0.52
CA THR A 162 9.39 -6.64 -0.53
C THR A 162 9.40 -8.16 -0.49
N TYR A 163 9.18 -8.79 -1.64
CA TYR A 163 9.22 -10.25 -1.78
C TYR A 163 10.55 -10.69 -2.35
N ALA A 164 11.18 -11.66 -1.69
CA ALA A 164 12.45 -12.21 -2.10
C ALA A 164 12.48 -13.73 -1.90
N ARG A 165 13.32 -14.42 -2.66
CA ARG A 165 13.55 -15.86 -2.62
C ARG A 165 14.76 -16.19 -1.74
N GLU A 166 14.65 -17.22 -0.93
CA GLU A 166 15.76 -17.72 -0.15
C GLU A 166 16.87 -18.33 -1.04
N ILE A 167 18.12 -17.95 -0.80
CA ILE A 167 19.28 -18.53 -1.49
C ILE A 167 19.51 -19.94 -0.95
N GLY A 168 19.55 -20.94 -1.87
CA GLY A 168 19.78 -22.34 -1.49
C GLY A 168 18.59 -23.04 -0.86
N GLY A 169 17.41 -22.40 -0.82
CA GLY A 169 16.19 -23.02 -0.32
C GLY A 169 15.83 -24.30 -1.06
N THR A 170 15.52 -25.36 -0.31
CA THR A 170 15.29 -26.74 -0.82
C THR A 170 13.82 -27.05 -1.12
N GLY A 171 12.91 -26.08 -0.93
CA GLY A 171 11.47 -26.21 -1.19
C GLY A 171 11.09 -26.04 -2.67
N SER A 172 9.79 -26.24 -2.98
CA SER A 172 9.24 -25.80 -4.27
C SER A 172 9.42 -24.29 -4.43
N ASN A 173 9.53 -23.81 -5.66
CA ASN A 173 9.76 -22.40 -5.98
C ASN A 173 8.86 -21.42 -5.22
N GLU A 174 7.61 -21.79 -4.95
CA GLU A 174 6.63 -20.96 -4.20
C GLU A 174 6.89 -20.94 -2.69
N LYS A 175 7.44 -22.01 -2.12
CA LYS A 175 7.66 -22.12 -0.67
C LYS A 175 8.90 -21.39 -0.16
N ASN A 176 9.76 -20.91 -1.06
CA ASN A 176 11.00 -20.22 -0.73
C ASN A 176 10.89 -18.70 -0.87
N ILE A 177 9.67 -18.15 -1.02
CA ILE A 177 9.44 -16.72 -1.14
C ILE A 177 8.95 -16.19 0.20
N SER A 178 9.63 -15.18 0.71
CA SER A 178 9.29 -14.47 1.94
C SER A 178 9.02 -13.00 1.67
N ALA A 179 8.25 -12.37 2.56
CA ALA A 179 7.98 -10.94 2.55
C ALA A 179 8.79 -10.24 3.66
N PHE A 180 9.36 -9.10 3.33
CA PHE A 180 10.19 -8.26 4.20
C PHE A 180 9.63 -6.85 4.26
#